data_7708bbbb70c003755b06c4a671634e30
#
_entry.id   7708bbbb70c003755b06c4a671634e30
#
_cell.length_a   1.000
_cell.length_b   1.000
_cell.length_c   1.000
_cell.angle_alpha   90.00
_cell.angle_beta   90.00
_cell.angle_gamma   90.00
#
_symmetry.space_group_name_H-M   'P 1'
#
loop_
_entity.id
_entity.type
_entity.pdbx_description
1 polymer ?
#
loop_
_entity_poly.entity_id
_entity_poly.type
_entity_poly.pdbx_seq_one_letter_code
_entity_poly.pdbx_strand_id
1 'polypeptide(L)'
;MAGRTYRRRFLLLGGVCLLLLLGSMLVGRYGLSAGKLLHMLWARLTGGAADWSVSDEKVVFAIRLPRIAAAALVGAALAVSGTAYQGMFRNPMVSPDILGASTGAGFGAALAILLGAGYFGISLSAFCFGLLAVAAAWLVSRLSRSDPTVALILAGMMISSLFSAGTSFIKLVADTQQQLPAITYWLMGSLSAIKAEDVRFLVLPVAVGLLPLFLLRWRMNLLTVGEEEAQSMGVRTGALRLVVILCATLLTAASVAVSGMIGWVGLVIPHFCRMLFGYDYRRLIPAAALFGAAFLLAVDDIARLVTTGELPLGILTAFVGAPLFLYLIITGGRRHEH
;
A
#
# COMPACT_ATOMS: atom_id res chain seq x y z
N MET A 1 1.11 7.51 33.18
CA MET A 1 1.29 8.66 32.25
C MET A 1 1.43 8.26 30.79
N ALA A 2 2.15 7.19 30.43
CA ALA A 2 2.33 6.75 29.04
C ALA A 2 1.03 6.49 28.22
N GLY A 3 0.00 5.91 28.84
CA GLY A 3 -1.26 5.60 28.15
C GLY A 3 -2.03 6.85 27.63
N ARG A 4 -2.01 7.96 28.39
CA ARG A 4 -2.68 9.21 27.98
C ARG A 4 -1.97 9.87 26.79
N THR A 5 -0.65 9.81 26.74
CA THR A 5 0.15 10.37 25.63
C THR A 5 -0.11 9.66 24.32
N TYR A 6 -0.18 8.32 24.33
CA TYR A 6 -0.48 7.55 23.12
C TYR A 6 -1.92 7.77 22.63
N ARG A 7 -2.90 7.82 23.55
CA ARG A 7 -4.29 8.14 23.19
C ARG A 7 -4.40 9.49 22.49
N ARG A 8 -3.70 10.53 23.00
CA ARG A 8 -3.65 11.85 22.38
C ARG A 8 -3.04 11.79 20.98
N ARG A 9 -1.93 11.04 20.79
CA ARG A 9 -1.29 10.88 19.47
C ARG A 9 -2.21 10.18 18.48
N PHE A 10 -2.95 9.15 18.89
CA PHE A 10 -3.94 8.48 18.04
C PHE A 10 -5.09 9.41 17.66
N LEU A 11 -5.60 10.19 18.60
CA LEU A 11 -6.67 11.16 18.31
C LEU A 11 -6.19 12.24 17.33
N LEU A 12 -4.96 12.73 17.49
CA LEU A 12 -4.37 13.70 16.57
C LEU A 12 -4.19 13.09 15.17
N LEU A 13 -3.62 11.88 15.07
CA LEU A 13 -3.43 11.19 13.79
C LEU A 13 -4.77 10.90 13.11
N GLY A 14 -5.77 10.43 13.86
CA GLY A 14 -7.14 10.22 13.36
C GLY A 14 -7.79 11.52 12.90
N GLY A 15 -7.60 12.60 13.64
CA GLY A 15 -8.07 13.94 13.27
C GLY A 15 -7.42 14.45 11.97
N VAL A 16 -6.10 14.29 11.83
CA VAL A 16 -5.38 14.64 10.59
C VAL A 16 -5.87 13.80 9.41
N CYS A 17 -6.04 12.50 9.61
CA CYS A 17 -6.55 11.61 8.55
C CYS A 17 -7.96 12.03 8.13
N LEU A 18 -8.85 12.33 9.08
CA LEU A 18 -10.20 12.82 8.79
C LEU A 18 -10.18 14.17 8.07
N LEU A 19 -9.35 15.11 8.50
CA LEU A 19 -9.19 16.41 7.84
C LEU A 19 -8.69 16.25 6.39
N LEU A 20 -7.74 15.33 6.15
CA LEU A 20 -7.27 15.03 4.80
C LEU A 20 -8.38 14.39 3.96
N LEU A 21 -9.13 13.43 4.49
CA LEU A 21 -10.27 12.82 3.79
C LEU A 21 -11.31 13.86 3.35
N LEU A 22 -11.68 14.76 4.26
CA LEU A 22 -12.66 15.83 3.97
C LEU A 22 -12.06 16.91 3.05
N GLY A 23 -10.81 17.28 3.27
CA GLY A 23 -10.08 18.25 2.46
C GLY A 23 -9.88 17.78 1.02
N SER A 24 -9.52 16.52 0.83
CA SER A 24 -9.34 15.90 -0.49
C SER A 24 -10.62 15.93 -1.33
N MET A 25 -11.80 15.96 -0.69
CA MET A 25 -13.08 16.14 -1.42
C MET A 25 -13.22 17.52 -2.05
N LEU A 26 -12.54 18.53 -1.50
CA LEU A 26 -12.54 19.90 -2.03
C LEU A 26 -11.38 20.14 -3.00
N VAL A 27 -10.28 19.40 -2.84
CA VAL A 27 -9.07 19.51 -3.67
C VAL A 27 -9.32 18.95 -5.06
N GLY A 28 -9.00 19.75 -6.07
CA GLY A 28 -9.09 19.36 -7.49
C GLY A 28 -9.39 20.56 -8.39
N ARG A 29 -9.21 20.38 -9.69
CA ARG A 29 -9.36 21.45 -10.70
C ARG A 29 -10.81 21.92 -10.90
N TYR A 30 -11.77 21.07 -10.60
CA TYR A 30 -13.17 21.45 -10.65
C TYR A 30 -13.55 22.17 -9.34
N GLY A 31 -13.81 23.46 -9.44
CA GLY A 31 -14.16 24.29 -8.29
C GLY A 31 -15.50 23.88 -7.68
N LEU A 32 -15.46 23.29 -6.50
CA LEU A 32 -16.63 22.93 -5.70
C LEU A 32 -16.56 23.66 -4.38
N SER A 33 -17.60 24.42 -4.03
CA SER A 33 -17.65 25.10 -2.74
C SER A 33 -17.93 24.09 -1.61
N ALA A 34 -17.35 24.35 -0.42
CA ALA A 34 -17.55 23.50 0.75
C ALA A 34 -19.04 23.37 1.13
N GLY A 35 -19.80 24.46 1.03
CA GLY A 35 -21.24 24.45 1.30
C GLY A 35 -22.00 23.52 0.35
N LYS A 36 -21.69 23.58 -0.95
CA LYS A 36 -22.30 22.70 -1.96
C LYS A 36 -21.95 21.22 -1.72
N LEU A 37 -20.68 20.93 -1.40
CA LEU A 37 -20.26 19.57 -1.05
C LEU A 37 -21.02 19.03 0.16
N LEU A 38 -21.11 19.81 1.25
CA LEU A 38 -21.83 19.41 2.46
C LEU A 38 -23.31 19.17 2.17
N HIS A 39 -23.95 20.06 1.37
CA HIS A 39 -25.33 19.88 0.95
C HIS A 39 -25.52 18.60 0.14
N MET A 40 -24.63 18.30 -0.83
CA MET A 40 -24.69 17.07 -1.64
C MET A 40 -24.54 15.81 -0.77
N LEU A 41 -23.59 15.80 0.16
CA LEU A 41 -23.38 14.67 1.07
C LEU A 41 -24.58 14.48 2.01
N TRP A 42 -25.12 15.58 2.56
CA TRP A 42 -26.29 15.54 3.43
C TRP A 42 -27.53 15.03 2.70
N ALA A 43 -27.84 15.60 1.53
CA ALA A 43 -28.98 15.17 0.73
C ALA A 43 -28.87 13.68 0.33
N ARG A 44 -27.66 13.21 -0.01
CA ARG A 44 -27.42 11.78 -0.32
C ARG A 44 -27.66 10.86 0.87
N LEU A 45 -27.35 11.30 2.08
CA LEU A 45 -27.57 10.52 3.32
C LEU A 45 -29.03 10.53 3.77
N THR A 46 -29.74 11.65 3.57
CA THR A 46 -31.12 11.83 4.04
C THR A 46 -32.18 11.52 2.99
N GLY A 47 -31.78 11.21 1.74
CA GLY A 47 -32.72 11.02 0.63
C GLY A 47 -33.35 12.32 0.12
N GLY A 48 -32.71 13.49 0.38
CA GLY A 48 -33.16 14.80 -0.06
C GLY A 48 -33.12 14.98 -1.59
N ALA A 49 -33.79 16.02 -2.10
CA ALA A 49 -33.79 16.34 -3.52
C ALA A 49 -32.40 16.72 -4.02
N ALA A 50 -32.03 16.20 -5.20
CA ALA A 50 -30.79 16.55 -5.89
C ALA A 50 -31.01 17.83 -6.70
N ASP A 51 -30.53 18.97 -6.17
CA ASP A 51 -30.63 20.30 -6.82
C ASP A 51 -29.31 20.77 -7.43
N TRP A 52 -28.34 19.85 -7.62
CA TRP A 52 -27.02 20.09 -8.21
C TRP A 52 -26.93 19.61 -9.66
N SER A 53 -25.91 20.08 -10.37
CA SER A 53 -25.69 19.67 -11.75
C SER A 53 -25.22 18.21 -11.87
N VAL A 54 -25.49 17.59 -13.02
CA VAL A 54 -24.97 16.24 -13.35
C VAL A 54 -23.44 16.18 -13.28
N SER A 55 -22.77 17.30 -13.63
CA SER A 55 -21.30 17.41 -13.54
C SER A 55 -20.81 17.37 -12.08
N ASP A 56 -21.49 18.06 -11.17
CA ASP A 56 -21.15 18.03 -9.74
C ASP A 56 -21.29 16.62 -9.17
N GLU A 57 -22.39 15.94 -9.51
CA GLU A 57 -22.64 14.57 -9.07
C GLU A 57 -21.54 13.63 -9.55
N LYS A 58 -21.16 13.71 -10.82
CA LYS A 58 -20.11 12.92 -11.43
C LYS A 58 -18.76 13.17 -10.75
N VAL A 59 -18.41 14.43 -10.53
CA VAL A 59 -17.14 14.81 -9.91
C VAL A 59 -17.05 14.30 -8.47
N VAL A 60 -18.11 14.47 -7.67
CA VAL A 60 -18.09 14.08 -6.26
C VAL A 60 -18.18 12.57 -6.09
N PHE A 61 -19.18 11.93 -6.68
CA PHE A 61 -19.50 10.52 -6.36
C PHE A 61 -18.83 9.52 -7.30
N ALA A 62 -18.56 9.87 -8.56
CA ALA A 62 -17.96 8.94 -9.52
C ALA A 62 -16.45 9.11 -9.67
N ILE A 63 -15.87 10.27 -9.32
CA ILE A 63 -14.44 10.54 -9.47
C ILE A 63 -13.76 10.69 -8.11
N ARG A 64 -14.14 11.70 -7.29
CA ARG A 64 -13.43 12.04 -6.06
C ARG A 64 -13.60 10.98 -4.99
N LEU A 65 -14.82 10.58 -4.68
CA LEU A 65 -15.10 9.62 -3.60
C LEU A 65 -14.40 8.27 -3.80
N PRO A 66 -14.47 7.61 -4.97
CA PRO A 66 -13.75 6.37 -5.21
C PRO A 66 -12.23 6.55 -5.10
N ARG A 67 -11.68 7.63 -5.65
CA ARG A 67 -10.26 7.92 -5.63
C ARG A 67 -9.73 8.11 -4.20
N ILE A 68 -10.42 8.90 -3.39
CA ILE A 68 -10.08 9.14 -1.97
C ILE A 68 -10.15 7.84 -1.17
N ALA A 69 -11.20 7.04 -1.38
CA ALA A 69 -11.34 5.75 -0.73
C ALA A 69 -10.20 4.79 -1.13
N ALA A 70 -9.86 4.73 -2.42
CA ALA A 70 -8.74 3.92 -2.90
C ALA A 70 -7.41 4.40 -2.33
N ALA A 71 -7.13 5.71 -2.31
CA ALA A 71 -5.92 6.28 -1.72
C ALA A 71 -5.77 5.88 -0.25
N ALA A 72 -6.84 6.01 0.53
CA ALA A 72 -6.83 5.64 1.95
C ALA A 72 -6.60 4.13 2.15
N LEU A 73 -7.29 3.28 1.38
CA LEU A 73 -7.17 1.82 1.46
C LEU A 73 -5.79 1.34 1.03
N VAL A 74 -5.28 1.81 -0.11
CA VAL A 74 -3.96 1.45 -0.64
C VAL A 74 -2.85 1.92 0.32
N GLY A 75 -2.94 3.17 0.79
CA GLY A 75 -1.97 3.70 1.75
C GLY A 75 -1.93 2.91 3.06
N ALA A 76 -3.09 2.58 3.63
CA ALA A 76 -3.19 1.73 4.81
C ALA A 76 -2.65 0.32 4.56
N ALA A 77 -3.02 -0.29 3.43
CA ALA A 77 -2.62 -1.65 3.07
C ALA A 77 -1.09 -1.76 2.91
N LEU A 78 -0.47 -0.88 2.13
CA LEU A 78 0.98 -0.87 1.92
C LEU A 78 1.76 -0.60 3.21
N ALA A 79 1.31 0.35 4.04
CA ALA A 79 1.96 0.68 5.30
C ALA A 79 1.88 -0.48 6.31
N VAL A 80 0.73 -1.15 6.41
CA VAL A 80 0.57 -2.30 7.31
C VAL A 80 1.33 -3.51 6.80
N SER A 81 1.31 -3.78 5.49
CA SER A 81 2.10 -4.85 4.86
C SER A 81 3.60 -4.67 5.16
N GLY A 82 4.12 -3.45 4.96
CA GLY A 82 5.50 -3.13 5.29
C GLY A 82 5.81 -3.30 6.79
N THR A 83 4.92 -2.81 7.67
CA THR A 83 5.05 -2.98 9.11
C THR A 83 5.13 -4.46 9.51
N ALA A 84 4.27 -5.28 8.90
CA ALA A 84 4.21 -6.71 9.18
C ALA A 84 5.48 -7.45 8.73
N TYR A 85 5.97 -7.18 7.52
CA TYR A 85 7.21 -7.76 7.02
C TYR A 85 8.44 -7.30 7.79
N GLN A 86 8.53 -6.02 8.14
CA GLN A 86 9.64 -5.50 8.95
C GLN A 86 9.73 -6.20 10.32
N GLY A 87 8.58 -6.53 10.92
CA GLY A 87 8.53 -7.32 12.15
C GLY A 87 8.92 -8.77 11.96
N MET A 88 8.38 -9.41 10.93
CA MET A 88 8.63 -10.81 10.64
C MET A 88 10.11 -11.07 10.27
N PHE A 89 10.71 -10.17 9.49
CA PHE A 89 12.11 -10.27 9.08
C PHE A 89 13.07 -9.63 10.09
N ARG A 90 12.57 -9.02 11.15
CA ARG A 90 13.35 -8.28 12.16
C ARG A 90 14.31 -7.27 11.53
N ASN A 91 13.89 -6.67 10.42
CA ASN A 91 14.69 -5.72 9.66
C ASN A 91 13.82 -4.52 9.25
N PRO A 92 14.12 -3.31 9.75
CA PRO A 92 13.33 -2.11 9.44
C PRO A 92 13.49 -1.62 7.99
N MET A 93 14.43 -2.18 7.23
CA MET A 93 14.73 -1.84 5.84
C MET A 93 13.91 -2.67 4.83
N VAL A 94 13.12 -3.64 5.30
CA VAL A 94 12.30 -4.48 4.44
C VAL A 94 11.10 -3.71 3.91
N SER A 95 10.94 -3.73 2.58
CA SER A 95 9.74 -3.22 1.90
C SER A 95 8.69 -4.32 1.68
N PRO A 96 7.43 -3.97 1.43
CA PRO A 96 6.39 -4.93 1.03
C PRO A 96 6.75 -5.77 -0.19
N ASP A 97 7.65 -5.27 -1.03
CA ASP A 97 8.01 -5.86 -2.33
C ASP A 97 9.12 -6.91 -2.25
N ILE A 98 9.68 -7.14 -1.07
CA ILE A 98 10.86 -8.02 -0.91
C ILE A 98 10.61 -9.45 -1.40
N LEU A 99 9.34 -9.89 -1.42
CA LEU A 99 8.96 -11.21 -1.91
C LEU A 99 8.50 -11.21 -3.37
N GLY A 100 8.55 -10.05 -4.05
CA GLY A 100 8.27 -9.96 -5.48
C GLY A 100 6.81 -9.70 -5.84
N ALA A 101 5.95 -9.32 -4.88
CA ALA A 101 4.53 -9.08 -5.15
C ALA A 101 4.30 -8.00 -6.21
N SER A 102 4.97 -6.84 -6.09
CA SER A 102 4.82 -5.74 -7.05
C SER A 102 5.45 -6.03 -8.40
N THR A 103 6.61 -6.69 -8.44
CA THR A 103 7.26 -7.07 -9.71
C THR A 103 6.45 -8.11 -10.47
N GLY A 104 5.89 -9.10 -9.76
CA GLY A 104 4.95 -10.06 -10.34
C GLY A 104 3.68 -9.37 -10.87
N ALA A 105 3.09 -8.47 -10.09
CA ALA A 105 1.93 -7.69 -10.53
C ALA A 105 2.25 -6.82 -11.76
N GLY A 106 3.43 -6.19 -11.78
CA GLY A 106 3.91 -5.43 -12.93
C GLY A 106 4.04 -6.25 -14.20
N PHE A 107 4.58 -7.46 -14.09
CA PHE A 107 4.65 -8.42 -15.19
C PHE A 107 3.25 -8.83 -15.67
N GLY A 108 2.36 -9.18 -14.73
CA GLY A 108 0.98 -9.57 -15.05
C GLY A 108 0.21 -8.46 -15.77
N ALA A 109 0.35 -7.22 -15.33
CA ALA A 109 -0.25 -6.08 -16.01
C ALA A 109 0.33 -5.87 -17.42
N ALA A 110 1.67 -5.90 -17.53
CA ALA A 110 2.34 -5.74 -18.83
C ALA A 110 1.91 -6.82 -19.82
N LEU A 111 1.83 -8.08 -19.37
CA LEU A 111 1.36 -9.19 -20.17
C LEU A 111 -0.09 -9.01 -20.62
N ALA A 112 -0.98 -8.60 -19.72
CA ALA A 112 -2.38 -8.36 -20.04
C ALA A 112 -2.55 -7.20 -21.05
N ILE A 113 -1.78 -6.12 -20.91
CA ILE A 113 -1.75 -5.01 -21.88
C ILE A 113 -1.25 -5.48 -23.25
N LEU A 114 -0.18 -6.27 -23.28
CA LEU A 114 0.36 -6.85 -24.52
C LEU A 114 -0.69 -7.69 -25.26
N LEU A 115 -1.47 -8.47 -24.50
CA LEU A 115 -2.54 -9.33 -25.04
C LEU A 115 -3.85 -8.56 -25.34
N GLY A 116 -3.87 -7.24 -25.17
CA GLY A 116 -5.04 -6.40 -25.46
C GLY A 116 -6.20 -6.55 -24.46
N ALA A 117 -5.91 -6.99 -23.23
CA ALA A 117 -6.95 -7.14 -22.21
C ALA A 117 -7.53 -5.78 -21.80
N GLY A 118 -8.82 -5.76 -21.49
CA GLY A 118 -9.47 -4.57 -20.91
C GLY A 118 -9.03 -4.29 -19.48
N TYR A 119 -9.44 -3.14 -18.96
CA TYR A 119 -9.04 -2.62 -17.64
C TYR A 119 -9.14 -3.66 -16.50
N PHE A 120 -10.29 -4.35 -16.40
CA PHE A 120 -10.49 -5.40 -15.38
C PHE A 120 -9.51 -6.58 -15.56
N GLY A 121 -9.26 -6.98 -16.81
CA GLY A 121 -8.31 -8.06 -17.11
C GLY A 121 -6.88 -7.70 -16.70
N ILE A 122 -6.47 -6.45 -16.88
CA ILE A 122 -5.16 -5.94 -16.44
C ILE A 122 -5.03 -6.03 -14.92
N SER A 123 -6.03 -5.53 -14.17
CA SER A 123 -6.03 -5.56 -12.71
C SER A 123 -6.07 -6.99 -12.17
N LEU A 124 -6.88 -7.88 -12.75
CA LEU A 124 -6.95 -9.28 -12.36
C LEU A 124 -5.64 -10.02 -12.64
N SER A 125 -5.04 -9.81 -13.81
CA SER A 125 -3.74 -10.40 -14.16
C SER A 125 -2.65 -9.90 -13.19
N ALA A 126 -2.58 -8.60 -12.92
CA ALA A 126 -1.65 -8.04 -11.95
C ALA A 126 -1.82 -8.68 -10.56
N PHE A 127 -3.05 -8.81 -10.09
CA PHE A 127 -3.35 -9.46 -8.82
C PHE A 127 -2.87 -10.91 -8.76
N CYS A 128 -3.23 -11.70 -9.77
CA CYS A 128 -2.87 -13.12 -9.84
C CYS A 128 -1.35 -13.33 -9.92
N PHE A 129 -0.65 -12.57 -10.77
CA PHE A 129 0.81 -12.68 -10.90
C PHE A 129 1.55 -12.15 -9.67
N GLY A 130 1.01 -11.14 -8.98
CA GLY A 130 1.54 -10.70 -7.69
C GLY A 130 1.48 -11.80 -6.62
N LEU A 131 0.35 -12.50 -6.51
CA LEU A 131 0.21 -13.67 -5.63
C LEU A 131 1.11 -14.82 -6.06
N LEU A 132 1.18 -15.12 -7.37
CA LEU A 132 2.01 -16.18 -7.93
C LEU A 132 3.50 -15.96 -7.64
N ALA A 133 3.99 -14.72 -7.74
CA ALA A 133 5.37 -14.39 -7.44
C ALA A 133 5.75 -14.75 -6.00
N VAL A 134 4.92 -14.36 -5.03
CA VAL A 134 5.19 -14.70 -3.62
C VAL A 134 5.00 -16.18 -3.33
N ALA A 135 4.02 -16.83 -3.96
CA ALA A 135 3.82 -18.28 -3.84
C ALA A 135 5.05 -19.04 -4.38
N ALA A 136 5.60 -18.62 -5.52
CA ALA A 136 6.82 -19.19 -6.09
C ALA A 136 8.04 -18.96 -5.16
N ALA A 137 8.22 -17.75 -4.65
CA ALA A 137 9.29 -17.44 -3.70
C ALA A 137 9.18 -18.28 -2.41
N TRP A 138 7.98 -18.41 -1.88
CA TRP A 138 7.72 -19.26 -0.71
C TRP A 138 8.00 -20.74 -0.99
N LEU A 139 7.57 -21.27 -2.14
CA LEU A 139 7.82 -22.65 -2.53
C LEU A 139 9.32 -22.92 -2.67
N VAL A 140 10.07 -22.05 -3.35
CA VAL A 140 11.52 -22.16 -3.50
C VAL A 140 12.21 -22.12 -2.13
N SER A 141 11.78 -21.22 -1.22
CA SER A 141 12.33 -21.15 0.13
C SER A 141 12.12 -22.43 0.93
N ARG A 142 10.99 -23.12 0.72
CA ARG A 142 10.70 -24.41 1.40
C ARG A 142 11.56 -25.57 0.91
N LEU A 143 12.05 -25.51 -0.31
CA LEU A 143 12.95 -26.51 -0.89
C LEU A 143 14.41 -26.25 -0.47
N SER A 144 14.72 -25.09 0.05
CA SER A 144 16.05 -24.74 0.53
C SER A 144 16.36 -25.41 1.87
N ARG A 145 17.65 -25.76 2.06
CA ARG A 145 18.20 -26.29 3.32
C ARG A 145 18.83 -25.18 4.20
N SER A 146 18.77 -23.94 3.74
CA SER A 146 19.30 -22.76 4.45
C SER A 146 18.33 -22.25 5.51
N ASP A 147 18.74 -21.25 6.29
CA ASP A 147 17.85 -20.55 7.21
C ASP A 147 16.58 -20.10 6.47
N PRO A 148 15.39 -20.40 7.00
CA PRO A 148 14.12 -20.14 6.30
C PRO A 148 13.90 -18.66 5.97
N THR A 149 14.40 -17.74 6.80
CA THR A 149 14.28 -16.30 6.59
C THR A 149 15.14 -15.83 5.44
N VAL A 150 16.41 -16.25 5.44
CA VAL A 150 17.38 -15.93 4.38
C VAL A 150 16.95 -16.55 3.06
N ALA A 151 16.54 -17.85 3.08
CA ALA A 151 16.05 -18.53 1.90
C ALA A 151 14.84 -17.83 1.26
N LEU A 152 13.91 -17.34 2.08
CA LEU A 152 12.72 -16.63 1.58
C LEU A 152 13.07 -15.28 0.95
N ILE A 153 13.99 -14.51 1.55
CA ILE A 153 14.46 -13.24 0.99
C ILE A 153 15.18 -13.46 -0.34
N LEU A 154 16.12 -14.41 -0.38
CA LEU A 154 16.86 -14.73 -1.61
C LEU A 154 15.94 -15.22 -2.72
N ALA A 155 15.01 -16.12 -2.39
CA ALA A 155 14.00 -16.60 -3.35
C ALA A 155 13.15 -15.43 -3.87
N GLY A 156 12.69 -14.51 -3.00
CA GLY A 156 11.95 -13.33 -3.38
C GLY A 156 12.71 -12.43 -4.36
N MET A 157 14.01 -12.19 -4.09
CA MET A 157 14.87 -11.40 -4.99
C MET A 157 15.05 -12.08 -6.35
N MET A 158 15.27 -13.40 -6.39
CA MET A 158 15.42 -14.16 -7.64
C MET A 158 14.13 -14.15 -8.47
N ILE A 159 12.98 -14.39 -7.84
CA ILE A 159 11.68 -14.35 -8.50
C ILE A 159 11.37 -12.92 -9.00
N SER A 160 11.67 -11.90 -8.21
CA SER A 160 11.54 -10.49 -8.64
C SER A 160 12.38 -10.20 -9.88
N SER A 161 13.63 -10.68 -9.92
CA SER A 161 14.52 -10.48 -11.06
C SER A 161 13.99 -11.17 -12.31
N LEU A 162 13.41 -12.38 -12.17
CA LEU A 162 12.81 -13.13 -13.29
C LEU A 162 11.60 -12.38 -13.86
N PHE A 163 10.67 -11.90 -13.01
CA PHE A 163 9.52 -11.12 -13.46
C PHE A 163 9.92 -9.76 -14.04
N SER A 164 10.96 -9.12 -13.50
CA SER A 164 11.50 -7.87 -14.06
C SER A 164 12.10 -8.09 -15.45
N ALA A 165 12.84 -9.17 -15.66
CA ALA A 165 13.35 -9.55 -16.97
C ALA A 165 12.21 -9.84 -17.94
N GLY A 166 11.17 -10.58 -17.51
CA GLY A 166 9.96 -10.80 -18.29
C GLY A 166 9.23 -9.51 -18.68
N THR A 167 9.10 -8.57 -17.74
CA THR A 167 8.51 -7.25 -18.02
C THR A 167 9.34 -6.46 -19.05
N SER A 168 10.67 -6.53 -18.96
CA SER A 168 11.59 -5.91 -19.91
C SER A 168 11.45 -6.53 -21.31
N PHE A 169 11.31 -7.85 -21.39
CA PHE A 169 11.05 -8.54 -22.66
C PHE A 169 9.70 -8.12 -23.26
N ILE A 170 8.64 -8.02 -22.44
CA ILE A 170 7.34 -7.53 -22.92
C ILE A 170 7.46 -6.13 -23.49
N LYS A 171 8.17 -5.22 -22.80
CA LYS A 171 8.40 -3.85 -23.28
C LYS A 171 9.17 -3.81 -24.61
N LEU A 172 10.07 -4.76 -24.84
CA LEU A 172 10.86 -4.85 -26.08
C LEU A 172 10.00 -5.24 -27.29
N VAL A 173 9.00 -6.10 -27.09
CA VAL A 173 8.12 -6.61 -28.17
C VAL A 173 6.80 -5.84 -28.29
N ALA A 174 6.47 -4.99 -27.32
CA ALA A 174 5.26 -4.18 -27.30
C ALA A 174 5.24 -3.11 -28.40
N ASP A 175 4.05 -2.84 -28.93
CA ASP A 175 3.85 -1.70 -29.84
C ASP A 175 4.29 -0.38 -29.18
N THR A 176 5.11 0.37 -29.91
CA THR A 176 5.74 1.61 -29.39
C THR A 176 4.77 2.77 -29.26
N GLN A 177 3.64 2.77 -29.97
CA GLN A 177 2.70 3.88 -29.99
C GLN A 177 1.59 3.76 -28.93
N GLN A 178 1.16 2.55 -28.61
CA GLN A 178 0.05 2.32 -27.70
C GLN A 178 0.44 1.48 -26.48
N GLN A 179 1.00 0.28 -26.66
CA GLN A 179 1.22 -0.67 -25.58
C GLN A 179 2.39 -0.26 -24.67
N LEU A 180 3.52 0.13 -25.23
CA LEU A 180 4.70 0.52 -24.44
C LEU A 180 4.45 1.74 -23.55
N PRO A 181 3.82 2.84 -24.04
CA PRO A 181 3.41 3.95 -23.17
C PRO A 181 2.42 3.51 -22.07
N ALA A 182 1.43 2.68 -22.40
CA ALA A 182 0.44 2.19 -21.44
C ALA A 182 1.09 1.35 -20.34
N ILE A 183 1.97 0.40 -20.68
CA ILE A 183 2.75 -0.41 -19.73
C ILE A 183 3.61 0.51 -18.84
N THR A 184 4.31 1.46 -19.45
CA THR A 184 5.20 2.35 -18.71
C THR A 184 4.44 3.21 -17.73
N TYR A 185 3.30 3.80 -18.15
CA TYR A 185 2.47 4.61 -17.28
C TYR A 185 1.86 3.78 -16.13
N TRP A 186 1.38 2.55 -16.44
CA TRP A 186 0.82 1.65 -15.41
C TRP A 186 1.87 1.31 -14.34
N LEU A 187 3.12 1.03 -14.75
CA LEU A 187 4.22 0.72 -13.82
C LEU A 187 4.63 1.91 -12.94
N MET A 188 4.31 3.13 -13.32
CA MET A 188 4.59 4.33 -12.49
C MET A 188 3.61 4.51 -11.33
N GLY A 189 2.46 3.81 -11.37
CA GLY A 189 1.41 3.88 -10.35
C GLY A 189 0.61 5.17 -10.36
N SER A 190 -0.72 5.05 -10.39
CA SER A 190 -1.65 6.19 -10.43
C SER A 190 -3.02 5.80 -9.88
N LEU A 191 -3.74 6.78 -9.35
CA LEU A 191 -5.15 6.65 -8.96
C LEU A 191 -6.10 7.43 -9.88
N SER A 192 -5.61 7.93 -11.02
CA SER A 192 -6.40 8.79 -11.92
C SER A 192 -7.57 8.08 -12.58
N ALA A 193 -7.43 6.79 -12.85
CA ALA A 193 -8.45 5.97 -13.54
C ALA A 193 -9.37 5.18 -12.60
N ILE A 194 -9.26 5.37 -11.29
CA ILE A 194 -10.00 4.63 -10.28
C ILE A 194 -11.51 4.88 -10.40
N LYS A 195 -12.27 3.78 -10.35
CA LYS A 195 -13.72 3.75 -10.34
C LYS A 195 -14.26 3.12 -9.05
N ALA A 196 -15.56 3.26 -8.82
CA ALA A 196 -16.21 2.64 -7.67
C ALA A 196 -16.09 1.10 -7.65
N GLU A 197 -15.99 0.48 -8.81
CA GLU A 197 -15.80 -0.97 -8.97
C GLU A 197 -14.43 -1.42 -8.44
N ASP A 198 -13.37 -0.63 -8.67
CA ASP A 198 -12.03 -0.89 -8.17
C ASP A 198 -11.97 -0.81 -6.64
N VAL A 199 -12.69 0.15 -6.05
CA VAL A 199 -12.82 0.25 -4.61
C VAL A 199 -13.53 -0.97 -4.03
N ARG A 200 -14.62 -1.44 -4.68
CA ARG A 200 -15.33 -2.66 -4.26
C ARG A 200 -14.42 -3.88 -4.34
N PHE A 201 -13.66 -4.02 -5.43
CA PHE A 201 -12.65 -5.07 -5.56
C PHE A 201 -11.60 -5.00 -4.46
N LEU A 202 -11.12 -3.79 -4.12
CA LEU A 202 -10.05 -3.57 -3.15
C LEU A 202 -10.48 -3.83 -1.69
N VAL A 203 -11.72 -3.48 -1.34
CA VAL A 203 -12.24 -3.58 0.05
C VAL A 203 -12.11 -4.99 0.60
N LEU A 204 -12.49 -6.01 -0.16
CA LEU A 204 -12.49 -7.39 0.33
C LEU A 204 -11.07 -7.92 0.61
N PRO A 205 -10.10 -7.87 -0.32
CA PRO A 205 -8.74 -8.31 -0.04
C PRO A 205 -8.08 -7.50 1.07
N VAL A 206 -8.32 -6.18 1.11
CA VAL A 206 -7.77 -5.33 2.17
C VAL A 206 -8.35 -5.70 3.54
N ALA A 207 -9.65 -5.92 3.65
CA ALA A 207 -10.27 -6.36 4.90
C ALA A 207 -9.75 -7.74 5.35
N VAL A 208 -9.65 -8.69 4.42
CA VAL A 208 -9.13 -10.05 4.68
C VAL A 208 -7.65 -10.02 5.07
N GLY A 209 -6.86 -9.13 4.52
CA GLY A 209 -5.45 -8.98 4.87
C GLY A 209 -5.23 -8.19 6.17
N LEU A 210 -5.99 -7.11 6.40
CA LEU A 210 -5.84 -6.27 7.59
C LEU A 210 -6.37 -6.95 8.86
N LEU A 211 -7.54 -7.59 8.79
CA LEU A 211 -8.21 -8.11 9.98
C LEU A 211 -7.36 -9.12 10.76
N PRO A 212 -6.74 -10.16 10.14
CA PRO A 212 -5.86 -11.08 10.87
C PRO A 212 -4.64 -10.37 11.46
N LEU A 213 -4.02 -9.42 10.74
CA LEU A 213 -2.88 -8.66 11.26
C LEU A 213 -3.26 -7.80 12.47
N PHE A 214 -4.47 -7.22 12.48
CA PHE A 214 -5.02 -6.52 13.63
C PHE A 214 -5.28 -7.44 14.82
N LEU A 215 -5.86 -8.61 14.59
CA LEU A 215 -6.14 -9.59 15.65
C LEU A 215 -4.86 -10.20 16.21
N LEU A 216 -3.88 -10.46 15.37
CA LEU A 216 -2.60 -11.09 15.73
C LEU A 216 -1.51 -10.08 16.13
N ARG A 217 -1.79 -8.77 16.12
CA ARG A 217 -0.82 -7.71 16.42
C ARG A 217 -0.05 -7.91 17.73
N TRP A 218 -0.68 -8.52 18.75
CA TRP A 218 0.01 -8.85 19.98
C TRP A 218 1.05 -9.96 19.77
N ARG A 219 0.69 -11.01 19.00
CA ARG A 219 1.59 -12.12 18.72
C ARG A 219 2.76 -11.71 17.84
N MET A 220 2.62 -10.65 17.04
CA MET A 220 3.70 -10.12 16.21
C MET A 220 4.87 -9.57 17.04
N ASN A 221 4.64 -9.09 18.27
CA ASN A 221 5.73 -8.72 19.17
C ASN A 221 6.63 -9.92 19.49
N LEU A 222 6.08 -11.13 19.53
CA LEU A 222 6.85 -12.34 19.83
C LEU A 222 7.76 -12.75 18.66
N LEU A 223 7.43 -12.39 17.41
CA LEU A 223 8.34 -12.61 16.26
C LEU A 223 9.60 -11.75 16.34
N THR A 224 9.55 -10.64 17.08
CA THR A 224 10.70 -9.72 17.20
C THR A 224 11.71 -10.14 18.28
N VAL A 225 11.32 -10.96 19.25
CA VAL A 225 12.17 -11.40 20.35
C VAL A 225 13.16 -12.47 19.86
N GLY A 226 12.71 -13.44 19.10
CA GLY A 226 13.53 -14.55 18.61
C GLY A 226 12.63 -15.76 18.32
N GLU A 227 13.13 -16.71 17.52
CA GLU A 227 12.31 -17.88 17.19
C GLU A 227 12.25 -18.87 18.35
N GLU A 228 13.39 -19.12 19.01
CA GLU A 228 13.50 -20.02 20.14
C GLU A 228 12.72 -19.49 21.35
N GLU A 229 12.88 -18.20 21.65
CA GLU A 229 12.13 -17.54 22.73
C GLU A 229 10.62 -17.52 22.47
N ALA A 230 10.21 -17.23 21.23
CA ALA A 230 8.78 -17.24 20.89
C ALA A 230 8.17 -18.64 20.97
N GLN A 231 8.93 -19.68 20.59
CA GLN A 231 8.50 -21.08 20.72
C GLN A 231 8.41 -21.51 22.20
N SER A 232 9.35 -21.10 23.03
CA SER A 232 9.30 -21.36 24.48
C SER A 232 8.09 -20.72 25.16
N MET A 233 7.57 -19.61 24.61
CA MET A 233 6.32 -18.96 25.03
C MET A 233 5.06 -19.63 24.43
N GLY A 234 5.17 -20.78 23.76
CA GLY A 234 4.06 -21.54 23.20
C GLY A 234 3.51 -20.99 21.86
N VAL A 235 4.23 -20.12 21.17
CA VAL A 235 3.81 -19.58 19.87
C VAL A 235 4.32 -20.46 18.75
N ARG A 236 3.42 -20.90 17.85
CA ARG A 236 3.76 -21.59 16.61
C ARG A 236 4.27 -20.54 15.59
N THR A 237 5.55 -20.22 15.65
CA THR A 237 6.20 -19.16 14.83
C THR A 237 6.01 -19.38 13.34
N GLY A 238 6.11 -20.63 12.86
CA GLY A 238 5.91 -20.98 11.44
C GLY A 238 4.49 -20.67 10.94
N ALA A 239 3.46 -20.99 11.73
CA ALA A 239 2.07 -20.66 11.37
C ALA A 239 1.83 -19.14 11.37
N LEU A 240 2.37 -18.43 12.36
CA LEU A 240 2.24 -16.99 12.45
C LEU A 240 2.95 -16.30 11.28
N ARG A 241 4.15 -16.74 10.90
CA ARG A 241 4.87 -16.25 9.72
C ARG A 241 4.08 -16.47 8.43
N LEU A 242 3.49 -17.65 8.25
CA LEU A 242 2.66 -17.94 7.08
C LEU A 242 1.46 -16.99 6.98
N VAL A 243 0.75 -16.75 8.10
CA VAL A 243 -0.37 -15.81 8.12
C VAL A 243 0.11 -14.39 7.78
N VAL A 244 1.24 -13.94 8.32
CA VAL A 244 1.81 -12.63 8.00
C VAL A 244 2.15 -12.53 6.52
N ILE A 245 2.78 -13.56 5.93
CA ILE A 245 3.12 -13.59 4.50
C ILE A 245 1.85 -13.49 3.67
N LEU A 246 0.85 -14.33 3.93
CA LEU A 246 -0.40 -14.35 3.16
C LEU A 246 -1.14 -13.01 3.24
N CYS A 247 -1.28 -12.46 4.44
CA CYS A 247 -1.97 -11.18 4.64
C CYS A 247 -1.20 -10.02 3.99
N ALA A 248 0.10 -9.91 4.22
CA ALA A 248 0.92 -8.83 3.66
C ALA A 248 1.01 -8.91 2.13
N THR A 249 1.10 -10.13 1.56
CA THR A 249 1.05 -10.35 0.12
C THR A 249 -0.29 -9.94 -0.47
N LEU A 250 -1.39 -10.35 0.17
CA LEU A 250 -2.74 -10.00 -0.27
C LEU A 250 -2.95 -8.48 -0.28
N LEU A 251 -2.50 -7.80 0.77
CA LEU A 251 -2.54 -6.33 0.87
C LEU A 251 -1.74 -5.67 -0.24
N THR A 252 -0.52 -6.14 -0.50
CA THR A 252 0.37 -5.56 -1.52
C THR A 252 -0.16 -5.85 -2.93
N ALA A 253 -0.50 -7.10 -3.24
CA ALA A 253 -0.98 -7.49 -4.56
C ALA A 253 -2.30 -6.78 -4.93
N ALA A 254 -3.26 -6.69 -3.99
CA ALA A 254 -4.51 -5.98 -4.22
C ALA A 254 -4.29 -4.46 -4.42
N SER A 255 -3.41 -3.85 -3.64
CA SER A 255 -3.06 -2.44 -3.80
C SER A 255 -2.45 -2.18 -5.18
N VAL A 256 -1.42 -2.95 -5.55
CA VAL A 256 -0.72 -2.79 -6.83
C VAL A 256 -1.64 -3.08 -8.03
N ALA A 257 -2.52 -4.06 -7.93
CA ALA A 257 -3.47 -4.40 -9.00
C ALA A 257 -4.41 -3.24 -9.37
N VAL A 258 -4.73 -2.39 -8.40
CA VAL A 258 -5.65 -1.25 -8.58
C VAL A 258 -4.91 0.06 -8.86
N SER A 259 -3.77 0.28 -8.19
CA SER A 259 -3.06 1.57 -8.25
C SER A 259 -1.78 1.55 -9.10
N GLY A 260 -1.38 0.39 -9.65
CA GLY A 260 -0.02 0.22 -10.16
C GLY A 260 1.02 0.24 -9.03
N MET A 261 2.30 0.33 -9.38
CA MET A 261 3.37 0.23 -8.39
C MET A 261 3.58 1.55 -7.64
N ILE A 262 3.21 1.58 -6.37
CA ILE A 262 3.47 2.70 -5.44
C ILE A 262 4.50 2.24 -4.41
N GLY A 263 5.73 2.69 -4.57
CA GLY A 263 6.82 2.37 -3.64
C GLY A 263 6.87 3.28 -2.42
N TRP A 264 7.83 3.04 -1.52
CA TRP A 264 8.22 3.84 -0.36
C TRP A 264 7.22 3.88 0.80
N VAL A 265 5.90 3.81 0.57
CA VAL A 265 4.87 3.88 1.62
C VAL A 265 5.13 2.82 2.69
N GLY A 266 5.25 1.56 2.30
CA GLY A 266 5.48 0.45 3.22
C GLY A 266 6.89 0.39 3.84
N LEU A 267 7.83 1.20 3.36
CA LEU A 267 9.16 1.33 3.95
C LEU A 267 9.22 2.48 4.97
N VAL A 268 8.71 3.63 4.57
CA VAL A 268 8.87 4.90 5.29
C VAL A 268 7.85 5.05 6.42
N ILE A 269 6.59 4.74 6.17
CA ILE A 269 5.52 4.94 7.15
C ILE A 269 5.72 4.12 8.43
N PRO A 270 6.08 2.82 8.38
CA PRO A 270 6.38 2.06 9.60
C PRO A 270 7.48 2.68 10.45
N HIS A 271 8.47 3.30 9.82
CA HIS A 271 9.54 3.97 10.54
C HIS A 271 9.03 5.18 11.34
N PHE A 272 8.23 6.06 10.73
CA PHE A 272 7.59 7.16 11.45
C PHE A 272 6.68 6.69 12.56
N CYS A 273 5.91 5.63 12.30
CA CYS A 273 5.06 5.06 13.32
C CYS A 273 5.87 4.56 14.53
N ARG A 274 7.04 3.95 14.32
CA ARG A 274 7.93 3.55 15.42
C ARG A 274 8.45 4.75 16.22
N MET A 275 8.80 5.84 15.57
CA MET A 275 9.24 7.07 16.26
C MET A 275 8.14 7.68 17.13
N LEU A 276 6.88 7.63 16.67
CA LEU A 276 5.75 8.26 17.35
C LEU A 276 5.06 7.34 18.37
N PHE A 277 4.95 6.05 18.06
CA PHE A 277 4.14 5.09 18.83
C PHE A 277 4.97 3.96 19.46
N GLY A 278 6.28 3.93 19.23
CA GLY A 278 7.18 2.88 19.71
C GLY A 278 7.10 1.59 18.90
N TYR A 279 7.71 0.53 19.43
CA TYR A 279 7.90 -0.75 18.73
C TYR A 279 6.80 -1.78 19.02
N ASP A 280 5.83 -1.48 19.90
CA ASP A 280 4.73 -2.41 20.24
C ASP A 280 3.73 -2.49 19.07
N TYR A 281 3.61 -3.66 18.44
CA TYR A 281 2.72 -3.94 17.31
C TYR A 281 1.24 -3.73 17.62
N ARG A 282 0.83 -3.77 18.89
CA ARG A 282 -0.54 -3.42 19.30
C ARG A 282 -0.91 -1.99 18.90
N ARG A 283 0.10 -1.10 18.88
CA ARG A 283 -0.03 0.31 18.54
C ARG A 283 0.48 0.57 17.12
N LEU A 284 1.52 -0.14 16.72
CA LEU A 284 2.19 0.09 15.45
C LEU A 284 1.31 -0.23 14.25
N ILE A 285 0.57 -1.37 14.26
CA ILE A 285 -0.32 -1.76 13.17
C ILE A 285 -1.44 -0.73 12.94
N PRO A 286 -2.27 -0.33 13.95
CA PRO A 286 -3.29 0.69 13.73
C PRO A 286 -2.72 2.06 13.38
N ALA A 287 -1.57 2.44 13.94
CA ALA A 287 -0.90 3.69 13.59
C ALA A 287 -0.42 3.68 12.13
N ALA A 288 0.15 2.56 11.65
CA ALA A 288 0.59 2.41 10.27
C ALA A 288 -0.58 2.49 9.29
N ALA A 289 -1.73 1.88 9.61
CA ALA A 289 -2.93 1.99 8.77
C ALA A 289 -3.41 3.44 8.63
N LEU A 290 -3.55 4.16 9.73
CA LEU A 290 -3.99 5.57 9.71
C LEU A 290 -2.97 6.49 9.05
N PHE A 291 -1.69 6.32 9.36
CA PHE A 291 -0.64 7.18 8.82
C PHE A 291 -0.44 6.91 7.33
N GLY A 292 -0.48 5.64 6.91
CA GLY A 292 -0.39 5.25 5.50
C GLY A 292 -1.55 5.82 4.67
N ALA A 293 -2.79 5.74 5.19
CA ALA A 293 -3.96 6.37 4.57
C ALA A 293 -3.77 7.88 4.42
N ALA A 294 -3.41 8.57 5.50
CA ALA A 294 -3.19 10.02 5.50
C ALA A 294 -2.07 10.44 4.55
N PHE A 295 -0.96 9.70 4.54
CA PHE A 295 0.18 9.98 3.67
C PHE A 295 -0.17 9.85 2.20
N LEU A 296 -0.81 8.74 1.80
CA LEU A 296 -1.12 8.54 0.38
C LEU A 296 -2.21 9.49 -0.11
N LEU A 297 -3.17 9.86 0.75
CA LEU A 297 -4.14 10.93 0.47
C LEU A 297 -3.43 12.27 0.20
N ALA A 298 -2.49 12.67 1.06
CA ALA A 298 -1.75 13.91 0.88
C ALA A 298 -0.91 13.89 -0.41
N VAL A 299 -0.26 12.76 -0.72
CA VAL A 299 0.50 12.61 -1.97
C VAL A 299 -0.41 12.66 -3.20
N ASP A 300 -1.59 12.03 -3.13
CA ASP A 300 -2.59 12.08 -4.22
C ASP A 300 -3.15 13.50 -4.42
N ASP A 301 -3.37 14.26 -3.35
CA ASP A 301 -3.79 15.66 -3.44
C ASP A 301 -2.72 16.51 -4.14
N ILE A 302 -1.44 16.30 -3.82
CA ILE A 302 -0.32 16.96 -4.51
C ILE A 302 -0.30 16.56 -5.98
N ALA A 303 -0.43 15.28 -6.31
CA ALA A 303 -0.44 14.76 -7.68
C ALA A 303 -1.50 15.44 -8.56
N ARG A 304 -2.68 15.74 -7.99
CA ARG A 304 -3.80 16.40 -8.67
C ARG A 304 -3.59 17.89 -8.91
N LEU A 305 -2.72 18.54 -8.14
CA LEU A 305 -2.55 20.00 -8.18
C LEU A 305 -1.34 20.46 -9.00
N VAL A 306 -0.25 19.66 -9.02
CA VAL A 306 1.07 20.13 -9.48
C VAL A 306 1.16 20.28 -11.00
N THR A 307 0.56 19.37 -11.78
CA THR A 307 0.66 19.37 -13.25
C THR A 307 -0.68 19.21 -13.95
N THR A 308 -0.75 19.62 -15.23
CA THR A 308 -1.95 19.43 -16.08
C THR A 308 -2.20 17.96 -16.42
N GLY A 309 -1.13 17.16 -16.61
CA GLY A 309 -1.23 15.72 -16.76
C GLY A 309 -0.83 15.07 -15.43
N GLU A 310 -1.73 14.65 -14.60
CA GLU A 310 -1.48 14.13 -13.25
C GLU A 310 -0.15 13.37 -13.10
N LEU A 311 0.64 13.72 -12.08
CA LEU A 311 1.90 13.04 -11.79
C LEU A 311 1.65 11.63 -11.26
N PRO A 312 2.35 10.60 -11.77
CA PRO A 312 2.29 9.27 -11.20
C PRO A 312 2.71 9.27 -9.72
N LEU A 313 1.95 8.55 -8.90
CA LEU A 313 2.15 8.51 -7.44
C LEU A 313 3.48 7.87 -7.06
N GLY A 314 3.94 6.86 -7.83
CA GLY A 314 5.23 6.23 -7.59
C GLY A 314 6.41 7.20 -7.69
N ILE A 315 6.33 8.19 -8.60
CA ILE A 315 7.34 9.25 -8.72
C ILE A 315 7.31 10.16 -7.48
N LEU A 316 6.13 10.62 -7.08
CA LEU A 316 5.99 11.50 -5.92
C LEU A 316 6.41 10.82 -4.61
N THR A 317 5.98 9.57 -4.41
CA THR A 317 6.38 8.82 -3.22
C THR A 317 7.89 8.56 -3.18
N ALA A 318 8.56 8.39 -4.34
CA ALA A 318 10.00 8.27 -4.41
C ALA A 318 10.72 9.60 -4.06
N PHE A 319 10.25 10.72 -4.60
CA PHE A 319 10.83 12.04 -4.30
C PHE A 319 10.68 12.43 -2.83
N VAL A 320 9.62 11.99 -2.16
CA VAL A 320 9.42 12.24 -0.72
C VAL A 320 10.12 11.16 0.10
N GLY A 321 9.95 9.90 -0.27
CA GLY A 321 10.40 8.75 0.52
C GLY A 321 11.91 8.57 0.54
N ALA A 322 12.60 8.70 -0.60
CA ALA A 322 14.02 8.44 -0.66
C ALA A 322 14.87 9.46 0.12
N PRO A 323 14.68 10.79 -0.01
CA PRO A 323 15.44 11.76 0.79
C PRO A 323 15.15 11.63 2.27
N LEU A 324 13.92 11.38 2.63
CA LEU A 324 13.49 11.21 4.00
C LEU A 324 14.11 9.96 4.65
N PHE A 325 14.15 8.87 3.90
CA PHE A 325 14.80 7.64 4.37
C PHE A 325 16.30 7.79 4.50
N LEU A 326 16.96 8.50 3.58
CA LEU A 326 18.36 8.86 3.66
C LEU A 326 18.66 9.69 4.93
N TYR A 327 17.82 10.70 5.19
CA TYR A 327 17.93 11.49 6.42
C TYR A 327 17.83 10.63 7.68
N LEU A 328 16.89 9.66 7.69
CA LEU A 328 16.69 8.76 8.82
C LEU A 328 17.88 7.83 9.05
N ILE A 329 18.54 7.34 7.99
CA ILE A 329 19.77 6.53 8.10
C ILE A 329 20.89 7.36 8.73
N ILE A 330 21.10 8.59 8.24
CA ILE A 330 22.16 9.47 8.72
C ILE A 330 21.96 9.87 10.20
N THR A 331 20.71 10.13 10.61
CA THR A 331 20.41 10.59 11.97
C THR A 331 20.20 9.45 12.97
N GLY A 332 19.74 8.28 12.50
CA GLY A 332 19.45 7.11 13.33
C GLY A 332 20.71 6.46 13.92
N GLY A 333 21.83 6.48 13.21
CA GLY A 333 23.10 5.93 13.67
C GLY A 333 23.67 6.61 14.92
N ARG A 334 23.31 7.87 15.16
CA ARG A 334 23.80 8.65 16.32
C ARG A 334 23.08 8.37 17.65
N ARG A 335 21.99 7.59 17.66
CA ARG A 335 21.20 7.29 18.88
C ARG A 335 21.54 5.95 19.55
N HIS A 336 22.41 5.15 18.98
CA HIS A 336 22.84 3.87 19.55
C HIS A 336 24.22 3.93 20.24
N GLU A 337 24.84 5.11 20.33
CA GLU A 337 26.14 5.31 21.01
C GLU A 337 26.04 5.94 22.42
N HIS A 338 24.83 5.96 23.02
CA HIS A 338 24.67 6.44 24.41
C HIS A 338 23.81 5.49 25.25
#